data_2b2d18ea9a1a6fef616d36cdf283adb9
#
_entry.id   2b2d18ea9a1a6fef616d36cdf283adb9
#
_cell.length_a   1.000
_cell.length_b   1.000
_cell.length_c   1.000
_cell.angle_alpha   90.00
_cell.angle_beta   90.00
_cell.angle_gamma   90.00
#
_symmetry.space_group_name_H-M   'P 1'
#
loop_
_entity.id
_entity.type
_entity.pdbx_description
1 polymer ?
#
loop_
_entity_poly.entity_id
_entity_poly.type
_entity_poly.pdbx_seq_one_letter_code
_entity_poly.pdbx_strand_id
1 'polypeptide(L)'
;MRGDSVEYKLLEAWVKGLKPQDFYLTVEVGVREGYGTLVITDALKDKNYFHVGIDPYGDLLYKHIDKQVDNEKGTIAYWTDFEGRPLVNEDGTPKVPTYPNSMKQTFLSEFKNKII
;
A
#
# COMPACT_ATOMS: atom_id res chain seq x y z
N MET A 1 8.93 -5.83 6.96
CA MET A 1 7.98 -5.44 5.87
C MET A 1 6.55 -5.65 6.34
N ARG A 2 5.72 -4.64 6.21
CA ARG A 2 4.32 -4.70 6.62
C ARG A 2 3.41 -4.55 5.42
N GLY A 3 2.37 -5.38 5.37
CA GLY A 3 1.26 -5.20 4.45
C GLY A 3 0.12 -4.45 5.14
N ASP A 4 -0.70 -3.79 4.36
CA ASP A 4 -1.85 -3.01 4.82
C ASP A 4 -3.19 -3.52 4.25
N SER A 5 -3.15 -4.64 3.55
CA SER A 5 -4.34 -5.28 3.01
C SER A 5 -4.48 -6.70 3.55
N VAL A 6 -5.71 -7.13 3.73
CA VAL A 6 -6.04 -8.52 4.05
C VAL A 6 -6.20 -9.37 2.79
N GLU A 7 -6.09 -8.76 1.63
CA GLU A 7 -6.42 -9.37 0.33
C GLU A 7 -5.20 -9.90 -0.43
N TYR A 8 -4.02 -9.94 0.20
CA TYR A 8 -2.80 -10.40 -0.47
C TYR A 8 -2.89 -11.85 -0.98
N LYS A 9 -3.64 -12.71 -0.30
CA LYS A 9 -3.86 -14.08 -0.78
C LYS A 9 -4.68 -14.12 -2.06
N LEU A 10 -5.64 -13.22 -2.20
CA LEU A 10 -6.41 -13.09 -3.43
C LEU A 10 -5.53 -12.57 -4.58
N LEU A 11 -4.68 -11.59 -4.29
CA LEU A 11 -3.72 -11.08 -5.27
C LEU A 11 -2.79 -12.19 -5.76
N GLU A 12 -2.23 -12.98 -4.84
CA GLU A 12 -1.38 -14.12 -5.17
C GLU A 12 -2.11 -15.11 -6.08
N ALA A 13 -3.33 -15.51 -5.69
CA ALA A 13 -4.14 -16.44 -6.46
C ALA A 13 -4.47 -15.89 -7.85
N TRP A 14 -4.78 -14.59 -7.94
CA TRP A 14 -5.08 -13.94 -9.21
C TRP A 14 -3.86 -13.91 -10.14
N VAL A 15 -2.70 -13.56 -9.63
CA VAL A 15 -1.45 -13.54 -10.43
C VAL A 15 -1.10 -14.95 -10.91
N LYS A 16 -1.19 -15.95 -10.03
CA LYS A 16 -0.95 -17.36 -10.40
C LYS A 16 -1.94 -17.89 -11.42
N GLY A 17 -3.15 -17.35 -11.43
CA GLY A 17 -4.23 -17.73 -12.35
C GLY A 17 -4.21 -17.01 -13.69
N LEU A 18 -3.26 -16.13 -13.96
CA LEU A 18 -3.14 -15.46 -15.25
C LEU A 18 -2.93 -16.48 -16.38
N LYS A 19 -3.49 -16.18 -17.55
CA LYS A 19 -3.30 -17.03 -18.73
C LYS A 19 -1.81 -17.16 -19.03
N PRO A 20 -1.34 -18.37 -19.41
CA PRO A 20 0.05 -18.57 -19.79
C PRO A 20 0.49 -17.61 -20.89
N GLN A 21 1.65 -17.00 -20.71
CA GLN A 21 2.24 -16.04 -21.63
C GLN A 21 3.76 -16.26 -21.65
N ASP A 22 4.41 -15.86 -22.73
CA ASP A 22 5.87 -15.92 -22.82
C ASP A 22 6.55 -14.86 -21.95
N PHE A 23 5.84 -13.77 -21.68
CA PHE A 23 6.33 -12.66 -20.88
C PHE A 23 5.17 -11.99 -20.13
N TYR A 24 5.42 -11.63 -18.88
CA TYR A 24 4.45 -10.93 -18.02
C TYR A 24 4.96 -9.54 -17.70
N LEU A 25 4.16 -8.54 -17.97
CA LEU A 25 4.39 -7.17 -17.52
C LEU A 25 3.37 -6.84 -16.45
N THR A 26 3.85 -6.46 -15.26
CA THR A 26 2.99 -6.03 -14.16
C THR A 26 3.34 -4.62 -13.72
N VAL A 27 2.32 -3.87 -13.33
CA VAL A 27 2.48 -2.51 -12.82
C VAL A 27 1.73 -2.39 -11.50
N GLU A 28 2.41 -1.88 -10.49
CA GLU A 28 1.86 -1.64 -9.17
C GLU A 28 1.92 -0.15 -8.86
N VAL A 29 0.80 0.42 -8.46
CA VAL A 29 0.71 1.81 -8.00
C VAL A 29 0.49 1.81 -6.49
N GLY A 30 1.36 2.50 -5.76
CA GLY A 30 1.34 2.48 -4.31
C GLY A 30 2.14 1.29 -3.74
N VAL A 31 3.44 1.35 -3.84
CA VAL A 31 4.35 0.25 -3.46
C VAL A 31 4.52 0.15 -1.94
N ARG A 32 4.61 1.29 -1.26
CA ARG A 32 4.86 1.36 0.18
C ARG A 32 6.15 0.61 0.59
N GLU A 33 6.06 -0.29 1.55
CA GLU A 33 7.20 -1.12 1.99
C GLU A 33 7.49 -2.30 1.05
N GLY A 34 6.60 -2.57 0.08
CA GLY A 34 6.82 -3.55 -0.96
C GLY A 34 6.19 -4.92 -0.74
N TYR A 35 5.24 -5.06 0.19
CA TYR A 35 4.61 -6.36 0.42
C TYR A 35 3.82 -6.83 -0.82
N GLY A 36 3.07 -5.94 -1.47
CA GLY A 36 2.39 -6.25 -2.74
C GLY A 36 3.37 -6.63 -3.83
N THR A 37 4.48 -5.89 -3.94
CA THR A 37 5.58 -6.22 -4.86
C THR A 37 6.10 -7.63 -4.61
N LEU A 38 6.33 -7.99 -3.35
CA LEU A 38 6.81 -9.33 -2.98
C LEU A 38 5.82 -10.42 -3.42
N VAL A 39 4.53 -10.20 -3.16
CA VAL A 39 3.48 -11.16 -3.55
C VAL A 39 3.45 -11.38 -5.08
N ILE A 40 3.50 -10.30 -5.85
CA ILE A 40 3.46 -10.35 -7.31
C ILE A 40 4.71 -11.02 -7.86
N THR A 41 5.88 -10.57 -7.45
CA THR A 41 7.15 -11.07 -7.98
C THR A 41 7.42 -12.51 -7.55
N ASP A 42 7.04 -12.90 -6.34
CA ASP A 42 7.15 -14.28 -5.88
C ASP A 42 6.22 -15.22 -6.66
N ALA A 43 5.01 -14.77 -6.96
CA ALA A 43 4.07 -15.54 -7.77
C ALA A 43 4.56 -15.75 -9.22
N LEU A 44 5.43 -14.86 -9.73
CA LEU A 44 5.98 -14.91 -11.08
C LEU A 44 7.43 -15.39 -11.14
N LYS A 45 8.02 -15.80 -10.02
CA LYS A 45 9.46 -16.08 -9.91
C LYS A 45 10.01 -17.08 -10.94
N ASP A 46 9.19 -18.03 -11.39
CA ASP A 46 9.58 -19.03 -12.38
C ASP A 46 9.15 -18.65 -13.80
N LYS A 47 8.72 -17.43 -14.00
CA LYS A 47 8.25 -16.90 -15.29
C LYS A 47 9.19 -15.80 -15.80
N ASN A 48 9.09 -15.50 -17.08
CA ASN A 48 9.67 -14.27 -17.62
C ASN A 48 8.75 -13.12 -17.26
N TYR A 49 9.20 -12.20 -16.44
CA TYR A 49 8.40 -11.05 -16.06
C TYR A 49 9.24 -9.80 -15.88
N PHE A 50 8.56 -8.68 -15.95
CA PHE A 50 9.07 -7.37 -15.54
C PHE A 50 8.00 -6.69 -14.69
N HIS A 51 8.38 -6.28 -13.50
CA HIS A 51 7.48 -5.62 -12.56
C HIS A 51 7.88 -4.14 -12.42
N VAL A 52 6.92 -3.24 -12.57
CA VAL A 52 7.11 -1.81 -12.39
C VAL A 52 6.32 -1.37 -11.17
N GLY A 53 7.01 -0.85 -10.18
CA GLY A 53 6.39 -0.22 -9.01
C GLY A 53 6.43 1.30 -9.15
N ILE A 54 5.32 1.95 -8.86
CA ILE A 54 5.19 3.41 -8.88
C ILE A 54 4.77 3.86 -7.50
N ASP A 55 5.60 4.66 -6.86
CA ASP A 55 5.30 5.24 -5.56
C ASP A 55 5.96 6.62 -5.43
N PRO A 56 5.22 7.64 -5.00
CA PRO A 56 5.75 9.00 -4.86
C PRO A 56 6.55 9.17 -3.57
N TYR A 57 7.40 8.23 -3.20
CA TYR A 57 8.22 8.33 -2.00
C TYR A 57 8.82 9.73 -1.81
N GLY A 58 8.86 10.20 -0.58
CA GLY A 58 9.41 11.50 -0.24
C GLY A 58 9.55 11.68 1.27
N ASP A 59 9.84 12.87 1.71
CA ASP A 59 10.00 13.21 3.13
C ASP A 59 8.72 13.76 3.75
N LEU A 60 7.58 13.53 3.11
CA LEU A 60 6.29 13.99 3.58
C LEU A 60 5.69 13.05 4.61
N LEU A 61 4.87 13.59 5.50
CA LEU A 61 4.02 12.80 6.36
C LEU A 61 2.76 12.38 5.59
N TYR A 62 2.43 11.11 5.67
CA TYR A 62 1.15 10.63 5.16
C TYR A 62 0.05 10.80 6.19
N LYS A 63 -1.11 11.20 5.71
CA LYS A 63 -2.35 11.20 6.49
C LYS A 63 -3.21 10.05 6.00
N HIS A 64 -3.56 9.16 6.91
CA HIS A 64 -4.48 8.09 6.60
C HIS A 64 -5.91 8.56 6.86
N ILE A 65 -6.76 8.38 5.87
CA ILE A 65 -8.12 8.90 5.91
C ILE A 65 -9.09 7.75 5.61
N ASP A 66 -9.92 7.43 6.59
CA ASP A 66 -10.94 6.39 6.43
C ASP A 66 -12.29 6.96 6.00
N LYS A 67 -12.59 8.16 6.43
CA LYS A 67 -13.91 8.77 6.19
C LYS A 67 -13.78 10.25 5.90
N GLN A 68 -14.57 10.71 4.97
CA GLN A 68 -14.73 12.12 4.66
C GLN A 68 -16.13 12.57 5.04
N VAL A 69 -16.22 13.73 5.66
CA VAL A 69 -17.50 14.38 5.96
C VAL A 69 -17.45 15.77 5.37
N ASP A 70 -18.39 16.05 4.48
CA ASP A 70 -18.58 17.39 3.95
C ASP A 70 -19.38 18.23 4.94
N ASN A 71 -18.89 19.42 5.21
CA ASN A 71 -19.56 20.40 6.06
C ASN A 71 -19.41 21.81 5.46
N GLU A 72 -19.98 22.81 6.14
CA GLU A 72 -19.92 24.20 5.68
C GLU A 72 -18.50 24.75 5.52
N LYS A 73 -17.51 24.16 6.20
CA LYS A 73 -16.10 24.54 6.15
C LYS A 73 -15.27 23.72 5.16
N GLY A 74 -15.89 22.78 4.43
CA GLY A 74 -15.24 21.90 3.49
C GLY A 74 -15.26 20.44 3.91
N THR A 75 -14.39 19.63 3.33
CA THR A 75 -14.30 18.19 3.60
C THR A 75 -13.37 17.94 4.78
N ILE A 76 -13.86 17.26 5.81
CA ILE A 76 -13.07 16.78 6.94
C ILE A 76 -12.87 15.28 6.80
N ALA A 77 -11.63 14.87 6.95
CA ALA A 77 -11.25 13.48 6.86
C ALA A 77 -10.66 13.02 8.21
N TYR A 78 -11.04 11.81 8.65
CA TYR A 78 -10.60 11.29 9.94
C TYR A 78 -10.64 9.75 9.98
N TRP A 79 -9.93 9.18 10.96
CA TRP A 79 -9.97 7.75 11.25
C TRP A 79 -11.21 7.35 12.02
N THR A 80 -11.67 6.13 11.74
CA THR A 80 -12.82 5.54 12.43
C THR A 80 -12.42 4.26 13.16
N ASP A 81 -13.23 3.88 14.13
CA ASP A 81 -13.19 2.53 14.71
C ASP A 81 -13.88 1.50 13.79
N PHE A 82 -13.95 0.25 14.21
CA PHE A 82 -14.58 -0.82 13.42
C PHE A 82 -16.08 -0.62 13.19
N GLU A 83 -16.72 0.22 13.99
CA GLU A 83 -18.16 0.52 13.86
C GLU A 83 -18.41 1.79 13.03
N GLY A 84 -17.35 2.40 12.49
CA GLY A 84 -17.44 3.60 11.68
C GLY A 84 -17.56 4.89 12.49
N ARG A 85 -17.32 4.86 13.80
CA ARG A 85 -17.33 6.05 14.64
C ARG A 85 -15.98 6.77 14.56
N PRO A 86 -15.96 8.11 14.50
CA PRO A 86 -14.70 8.86 14.46
C PRO A 86 -13.85 8.58 15.70
N LEU A 87 -12.56 8.33 15.48
CA LEU A 87 -11.58 8.39 16.57
C LEU A 87 -11.28 9.84 16.87
N VAL A 88 -11.22 10.18 18.14
CA VAL A 88 -10.99 11.56 18.59
C VAL A 88 -9.79 11.64 19.53
N ASN A 89 -9.13 12.80 19.50
CA ASN A 89 -8.10 13.16 20.46
C ASN A 89 -8.75 13.51 21.82
N GLU A 90 -7.95 13.69 22.85
CA GLU A 90 -8.43 14.09 24.19
C GLU A 90 -9.21 15.42 24.18
N ASP A 91 -8.87 16.31 23.24
CA ASP A 91 -9.53 17.61 23.08
C ASP A 91 -10.81 17.54 22.22
N GLY A 92 -11.23 16.33 21.81
CA GLY A 92 -12.43 16.13 21.01
C GLY A 92 -12.25 16.33 19.51
N THR A 93 -11.07 16.74 19.04
CA THR A 93 -10.80 16.87 17.61
C THR A 93 -10.64 15.51 16.93
N PRO A 94 -11.01 15.38 15.64
CA PRO A 94 -10.81 14.14 14.91
C PRO A 94 -9.35 13.71 14.88
N LYS A 95 -9.11 12.44 15.13
CA LYS A 95 -7.77 11.87 15.09
C LYS A 95 -7.40 11.55 13.65
N VAL A 96 -6.40 12.24 13.12
CA VAL A 96 -5.84 11.97 11.79
C VAL A 96 -4.42 11.45 11.99
N PRO A 97 -4.23 10.13 11.97
CA PRO A 97 -2.88 9.60 12.11
C PRO A 97 -2.00 9.98 10.94
N THR A 98 -0.77 10.29 11.26
CA THR A 98 0.27 10.57 10.29
C THR A 98 1.44 9.63 10.53
N TYR A 99 2.17 9.29 9.49
CA TYR A 99 3.39 8.51 9.61
C TYR A 99 4.44 9.01 8.62
N PRO A 100 5.74 8.92 8.99
CA PRO A 100 6.80 9.39 8.11
C PRO A 100 6.90 8.50 6.87
N ASN A 101 7.37 9.08 5.77
CA ASN A 101 7.60 8.35 4.54
C ASN A 101 8.98 7.67 4.54
N SER A 102 9.22 6.80 5.51
CA SER A 102 10.44 5.98 5.59
C SER A 102 10.31 4.65 4.84
N MET A 103 9.19 4.44 4.20
CA MET A 103 8.85 3.17 3.54
C MET A 103 9.78 2.84 2.36
N LYS A 104 10.33 3.85 1.72
CA LYS A 104 11.31 3.67 0.64
C LYS A 104 12.56 2.93 1.13
N GLN A 105 13.10 3.32 2.27
CA GLN A 105 14.29 2.67 2.83
C GLN A 105 14.00 1.23 3.21
N THR A 106 12.83 0.96 3.78
CA THR A 106 12.39 -0.40 4.08
C THR A 106 12.30 -1.23 2.78
N PHE A 107 11.66 -0.69 1.75
CA PHE A 107 11.56 -1.34 0.44
C PHE A 107 12.95 -1.66 -0.13
N LEU A 108 13.83 -0.68 -0.20
CA LEU A 108 15.17 -0.87 -0.76
C LEU A 108 15.99 -1.88 0.02
N SER A 109 15.89 -1.88 1.35
CA SER A 109 16.56 -2.85 2.21
C SER A 109 16.08 -4.28 1.95
N GLU A 110 14.77 -4.49 1.83
CA GLU A 110 14.17 -5.81 1.61
C GLU A 110 14.47 -6.37 0.22
N PHE A 111 14.52 -5.52 -0.80
CA PHE A 111 14.72 -5.92 -2.18
C PHE A 111 16.15 -5.76 -2.70
N LYS A 112 17.05 -5.31 -1.87
CA LYS A 112 18.46 -5.04 -2.20
C LYS A 112 19.14 -6.16 -3.00
N ASN A 113 18.86 -7.42 -2.66
CA ASN A 113 19.45 -8.59 -3.31
C ASN A 113 18.46 -9.30 -4.26
N LYS A 114 17.28 -8.75 -4.45
CA LYS A 114 16.21 -9.34 -5.28
C LYS A 114 15.94 -8.55 -6.56
N ILE A 115 16.36 -7.30 -6.58
CA ILE A 115 16.23 -6.42 -7.76
C ILE A 115 17.47 -6.64 -8.62
N ILE A 116 17.24 -7.16 -9.76
CA ILE A 116 18.29 -7.41 -10.73
C ILE A 116 18.24 -6.33 -11.80
#